data_26ea41249c122ffd9b2fbe4e0e7669d2
#
_entry.id   26ea41249c122ffd9b2fbe4e0e7669d2
#
_cell.length_a   1.000
_cell.length_b   1.000
_cell.length_c   1.000
_cell.angle_alpha   90.00
_cell.angle_beta   90.00
_cell.angle_gamma   90.00
#
_symmetry.space_group_name_H-M   'P 1'
#
loop_
_entity.id
_entity.type
_entity.pdbx_description
1 polymer ?
#
loop_
_entity_poly.entity_id
_entity_poly.type
_entity_poly.pdbx_seq_one_letter_code
_entity_poly.pdbx_strand_id
1 'polypeptide(L)'
;PPAPLQPTASPAPAASPALLDTFMPVVTTTPAGARFAVIGDYGMAGDAEAAVAALVTGWSPDFVITTGDNNYSHGGADTIDANIGQYYHAFIAPYRGAYGPGDAANRFFPVLGNHDWEVGYPEPYLSYFGLPGNGRYYQLDRGPLSFFMLDSMPDEPDGTAPESAQGRWLQASMAGSVARWKVVVFHHPPFSSGLHGSSGWMQWPFAAWGAQLVLSGHDHSYERIAREGITYVVNGLGGAPRYAPGGSRAEGSQIFYNQLHGAMLVEASATTLHAQFIAQTGEVVDDFRLK
;
A
#
# COMPACT_ATOMS: atom_id res chain seq x y z
N PRO A 1 77.81 -30.96 -30.70
CA PRO A 1 76.62 -30.22 -30.44
C PRO A 1 76.41 -30.10 -28.90
N PRO A 2 76.17 -28.89 -28.38
CA PRO A 2 75.95 -28.67 -26.95
C PRO A 2 74.55 -29.10 -26.54
N ALA A 3 74.44 -29.55 -25.27
CA ALA A 3 73.20 -30.00 -24.65
C ALA A 3 72.25 -28.85 -24.41
N PRO A 4 70.91 -29.12 -24.38
CA PRO A 4 69.91 -28.08 -24.14
C PRO A 4 69.89 -27.66 -22.69
N LEU A 5 69.75 -26.33 -22.47
CA LEU A 5 69.55 -25.69 -21.17
C LEU A 5 68.16 -26.02 -20.63
N GLN A 6 68.05 -26.46 -19.36
CA GLN A 6 66.80 -26.62 -18.65
C GLN A 6 66.27 -25.26 -18.21
N PRO A 7 64.95 -25.02 -18.24
CA PRO A 7 64.36 -23.79 -17.73
C PRO A 7 64.35 -23.80 -16.19
N THR A 8 64.83 -22.71 -15.59
CA THR A 8 64.76 -22.43 -14.16
C THR A 8 63.33 -22.06 -13.77
N ALA A 9 62.79 -22.76 -12.78
CA ALA A 9 61.45 -22.44 -12.20
C ALA A 9 61.50 -21.10 -11.45
N SER A 10 60.56 -20.24 -11.77
CA SER A 10 60.28 -18.97 -11.06
C SER A 10 59.65 -19.25 -9.70
N PRO A 11 60.00 -18.56 -8.62
CA PRO A 11 59.34 -18.77 -7.32
C PRO A 11 57.92 -18.26 -7.34
N ALA A 12 56.99 -19.01 -6.69
CA ALA A 12 55.59 -18.66 -6.51
C ALA A 12 55.44 -17.40 -5.62
N PRO A 13 54.48 -16.53 -5.90
CA PRO A 13 54.23 -15.37 -5.05
C PRO A 13 53.70 -15.79 -3.69
N ALA A 14 54.21 -15.11 -2.62
CA ALA A 14 53.80 -15.32 -1.25
C ALA A 14 52.33 -14.90 -1.07
N ALA A 15 51.54 -15.73 -0.37
CA ALA A 15 50.17 -15.46 -0.03
C ALA A 15 50.09 -14.26 0.95
N SER A 16 49.35 -13.23 0.54
CA SER A 16 48.96 -12.13 1.45
C SER A 16 48.02 -12.63 2.54
N PRO A 17 48.15 -12.14 3.77
CA PRO A 17 47.21 -12.50 4.86
C PRO A 17 45.82 -11.96 4.54
N ALA A 18 44.81 -12.84 4.57
CA ALA A 18 43.42 -12.47 4.47
C ALA A 18 43.04 -11.56 5.64
N LEU A 19 42.66 -10.33 5.34
CA LEU A 19 41.94 -9.46 6.28
C LEU A 19 40.60 -10.14 6.58
N LEU A 20 40.44 -10.64 7.78
CA LEU A 20 39.13 -11.01 8.34
C LEU A 20 38.32 -9.70 8.53
N ASP A 21 37.54 -9.34 7.50
CA ASP A 21 36.49 -8.36 7.65
C ASP A 21 35.47 -8.90 8.68
N THR A 22 35.61 -8.44 9.90
CA THR A 22 34.59 -8.61 10.93
C THR A 22 33.39 -7.79 10.49
N PHE A 23 32.47 -8.41 9.75
CA PHE A 23 31.13 -7.87 9.53
C PHE A 23 30.42 -7.76 10.87
N MET A 24 30.50 -6.59 11.49
CA MET A 24 29.60 -6.21 12.56
C MET A 24 28.23 -6.09 11.93
N PRO A 25 27.21 -6.82 12.39
CA PRO A 25 25.85 -6.59 11.92
C PRO A 25 25.48 -5.14 12.25
N VAL A 26 25.18 -4.37 11.22
CA VAL A 26 24.53 -3.07 11.43
C VAL A 26 23.17 -3.37 12.05
N VAL A 27 23.06 -3.16 13.35
CA VAL A 27 21.78 -3.18 14.05
C VAL A 27 21.01 -1.96 13.54
N THR A 28 20.28 -2.13 12.43
CA THR A 28 19.25 -1.18 12.04
C THR A 28 18.18 -1.26 13.10
N THR A 29 18.17 -0.31 14.03
CA THR A 29 17.05 -0.15 14.96
C THR A 29 15.83 0.15 14.11
N THR A 30 14.97 -0.84 13.92
CA THR A 30 13.63 -0.64 13.37
C THR A 30 12.96 0.45 14.20
N PRO A 31 12.40 1.52 13.62
CA PRO A 31 11.68 2.53 14.38
C PRO A 31 10.69 1.86 15.32
N ALA A 32 10.60 2.33 16.56
CA ALA A 32 9.76 1.72 17.61
C ALA A 32 8.26 1.78 17.28
N GLY A 33 7.87 2.52 16.24
CA GLY A 33 6.51 2.68 15.77
C GLY A 33 6.48 3.23 14.34
N ALA A 34 5.28 3.35 13.78
CA ALA A 34 5.02 4.01 12.50
C ALA A 34 3.68 4.76 12.58
N ARG A 35 3.62 5.93 11.96
CA ARG A 35 2.43 6.75 11.83
C ARG A 35 2.14 6.98 10.36
N PHE A 36 0.98 6.55 9.87
CA PHE A 36 0.67 6.65 8.45
C PHE A 36 -0.78 7.04 8.20
N ALA A 37 -1.03 7.61 7.01
CA ALA A 37 -2.35 7.89 6.51
C ALA A 37 -2.80 6.81 5.51
N VAL A 38 -4.11 6.57 5.45
CA VAL A 38 -4.74 5.75 4.41
C VAL A 38 -5.80 6.58 3.72
N ILE A 39 -5.72 6.68 2.39
CA ILE A 39 -6.71 7.33 1.52
C ILE A 39 -7.15 6.34 0.44
N GLY A 40 -8.33 6.53 -0.13
CA GLY A 40 -8.79 5.73 -1.27
C GLY A 40 -9.85 6.48 -2.06
N ASP A 41 -9.99 6.14 -3.35
CA ASP A 41 -11.00 6.75 -4.22
C ASP A 41 -10.89 8.29 -4.19
N TYR A 42 -9.66 8.79 -4.41
CA TYR A 42 -9.31 10.18 -4.12
C TYR A 42 -8.94 10.99 -5.38
N GLY A 43 -8.32 10.38 -6.39
CA GLY A 43 -7.68 11.03 -7.53
C GLY A 43 -8.64 11.74 -8.50
N MET A 44 -9.42 12.66 -7.99
CA MET A 44 -10.33 13.52 -8.74
C MET A 44 -10.12 14.98 -8.29
N ALA A 45 -9.22 15.68 -8.95
CA ALA A 45 -8.82 17.05 -8.59
C ALA A 45 -10.02 17.95 -8.31
N GLY A 46 -10.08 18.53 -7.11
CA GLY A 46 -11.17 19.40 -6.67
C GLY A 46 -11.16 19.66 -5.16
N ASP A 47 -12.17 20.38 -4.69
CA ASP A 47 -12.25 20.83 -3.29
C ASP A 47 -12.30 19.68 -2.29
N ALA A 48 -12.94 18.58 -2.64
CA ALA A 48 -13.06 17.42 -1.76
C ALA A 48 -11.70 16.75 -1.52
N GLU A 49 -10.97 16.47 -2.60
CA GLU A 49 -9.60 15.93 -2.51
C GLU A 49 -8.65 16.90 -1.83
N ALA A 50 -8.71 18.20 -2.17
CA ALA A 50 -7.90 19.24 -1.54
C ALA A 50 -8.11 19.28 -0.02
N ALA A 51 -9.34 19.14 0.46
CA ALA A 51 -9.66 19.14 1.89
C ALA A 51 -9.09 17.88 2.59
N VAL A 52 -9.20 16.70 1.97
CA VAL A 52 -8.61 15.47 2.50
C VAL A 52 -7.08 15.52 2.49
N ALA A 53 -6.47 16.02 1.41
CA ALA A 53 -5.03 16.18 1.33
C ALA A 53 -4.48 17.17 2.38
N ALA A 54 -5.19 18.25 2.65
CA ALA A 54 -4.84 19.20 3.71
C ALA A 54 -4.91 18.51 5.10
N LEU A 55 -5.94 17.71 5.35
CA LEU A 55 -6.09 16.93 6.58
C LEU A 55 -4.92 15.96 6.75
N VAL A 56 -4.60 15.16 5.73
CA VAL A 56 -3.50 14.18 5.73
C VAL A 56 -2.15 14.87 5.94
N THR A 57 -1.88 15.94 5.20
CA THR A 57 -0.62 16.70 5.33
C THR A 57 -0.48 17.31 6.74
N GLY A 58 -1.58 17.80 7.30
CA GLY A 58 -1.62 18.35 8.67
C GLY A 58 -1.25 17.33 9.75
N TRP A 59 -1.46 16.05 9.52
CA TRP A 59 -1.04 14.99 10.45
C TRP A 59 0.46 14.71 10.40
N SER A 60 1.16 15.14 9.35
CA SER A 60 2.59 14.85 9.14
C SER A 60 2.90 13.34 9.26
N PRO A 61 2.25 12.47 8.47
CA PRO A 61 2.48 11.04 8.54
C PRO A 61 3.88 10.68 8.02
N ASP A 62 4.42 9.56 8.50
CA ASP A 62 5.67 9.01 7.99
C ASP A 62 5.52 8.61 6.51
N PHE A 63 4.35 8.09 6.12
CA PHE A 63 4.01 7.71 4.74
C PHE A 63 2.48 7.64 4.53
N VAL A 64 2.09 7.53 3.27
CA VAL A 64 0.70 7.40 2.83
C VAL A 64 0.53 6.05 2.11
N ILE A 65 -0.54 5.34 2.44
CA ILE A 65 -1.04 4.15 1.74
C ILE A 65 -2.30 4.54 0.99
N THR A 66 -2.50 4.03 -0.24
CA THR A 66 -3.79 4.20 -0.90
C THR A 66 -4.51 2.87 -1.11
N THR A 67 -5.84 2.92 -1.16
CA THR A 67 -6.69 1.75 -1.44
C THR A 67 -7.21 1.73 -2.88
N GLY A 68 -6.51 2.41 -3.79
CA GLY A 68 -6.82 2.39 -5.23
C GLY A 68 -7.69 3.56 -5.71
N ASP A 69 -7.99 3.53 -7.00
CA ASP A 69 -8.63 4.61 -7.74
C ASP A 69 -7.89 5.93 -7.54
N ASN A 70 -6.63 5.90 -7.99
CA ASN A 70 -5.70 7.00 -7.81
C ASN A 70 -5.88 8.10 -8.86
N ASN A 71 -6.54 7.82 -9.98
CA ASN A 71 -6.63 8.76 -11.10
C ASN A 71 -7.95 8.62 -11.89
N TYR A 72 -8.95 9.40 -11.49
CA TYR A 72 -10.23 9.49 -12.20
C TYR A 72 -10.13 10.33 -13.47
N SER A 73 -11.00 10.08 -14.47
CA SER A 73 -12.03 9.03 -14.49
C SER A 73 -11.50 7.71 -15.06
N HIS A 74 -10.36 7.70 -15.78
CA HIS A 74 -9.91 6.55 -16.59
C HIS A 74 -8.39 6.33 -16.55
N GLY A 75 -7.70 6.71 -15.48
CA GLY A 75 -6.29 6.39 -15.26
C GLY A 75 -5.31 7.03 -16.26
N GLY A 76 -5.72 8.08 -17.01
CA GLY A 76 -4.94 8.67 -18.09
C GLY A 76 -3.64 9.36 -17.65
N ALA A 77 -2.62 9.32 -18.50
CA ALA A 77 -1.34 10.00 -18.25
C ALA A 77 -1.47 11.54 -18.23
N ASP A 78 -2.48 12.07 -18.89
CA ASP A 78 -2.77 13.50 -18.99
C ASP A 78 -3.40 14.09 -17.73
N THR A 79 -3.98 13.25 -16.85
CA THR A 79 -4.67 13.66 -15.63
C THR A 79 -3.92 13.29 -14.36
N ILE A 80 -3.05 12.28 -14.39
CA ILE A 80 -2.46 11.67 -13.19
C ILE A 80 -1.70 12.66 -12.29
N ASP A 81 -0.96 13.60 -12.88
CA ASP A 81 -0.21 14.58 -12.10
C ASP A 81 -1.12 15.64 -11.49
N ALA A 82 -2.16 16.08 -12.21
CA ALA A 82 -3.15 17.01 -11.68
C ALA A 82 -3.98 16.38 -10.55
N ASN A 83 -4.30 15.10 -10.68
CA ASN A 83 -5.12 14.38 -9.71
C ASN A 83 -4.32 13.88 -8.49
N ILE A 84 -3.00 13.71 -8.60
CA ILE A 84 -2.17 13.15 -7.52
C ILE A 84 -1.09 14.13 -7.10
N GLY A 85 -0.23 14.53 -8.03
CA GLY A 85 0.93 15.36 -7.76
C GLY A 85 0.56 16.71 -7.17
N GLN A 86 -0.53 17.32 -7.64
CA GLN A 86 -1.04 18.58 -7.11
C GLN A 86 -1.21 18.56 -5.59
N TYR A 87 -1.57 17.43 -5.02
CA TYR A 87 -1.93 17.28 -3.60
C TYR A 87 -0.88 16.54 -2.79
N TYR A 88 -0.19 15.57 -3.41
CA TYR A 88 0.64 14.60 -2.67
C TYR A 88 2.10 14.53 -3.14
N HIS A 89 2.57 15.42 -4.05
CA HIS A 89 3.96 15.40 -4.53
C HIS A 89 5.01 15.38 -3.41
N ALA A 90 4.72 16.03 -2.28
CA ALA A 90 5.61 16.07 -1.11
C ALA A 90 5.83 14.71 -0.42
N PHE A 91 5.13 13.65 -0.84
CA PHE A 91 5.33 12.28 -0.38
C PHE A 91 5.92 11.36 -1.46
N ILE A 92 6.01 11.81 -2.72
CA ILE A 92 6.39 10.98 -3.87
C ILE A 92 7.87 11.16 -4.21
N ALA A 93 8.60 10.05 -4.38
CA ALA A 93 9.96 10.02 -4.92
C ALA A 93 10.19 8.74 -5.77
N PRO A 94 10.79 8.88 -6.97
CA PRO A 94 11.11 10.14 -7.64
C PRO A 94 9.83 10.83 -8.16
N TYR A 95 9.64 12.09 -7.86
CA TYR A 95 8.55 12.87 -8.44
C TYR A 95 9.05 13.62 -9.69
N ARG A 96 8.27 13.58 -10.77
CA ARG A 96 8.62 14.17 -12.07
C ARG A 96 7.53 15.08 -12.63
N GLY A 97 6.51 15.40 -11.80
CA GLY A 97 5.39 16.26 -12.18
C GLY A 97 5.68 17.75 -12.01
N ALA A 98 4.62 18.56 -12.13
CA ALA A 98 4.71 20.01 -12.22
C ALA A 98 4.48 20.76 -10.89
N TYR A 99 4.07 20.07 -9.81
CA TYR A 99 3.52 20.74 -8.62
C TYR A 99 4.54 20.94 -7.47
N GLY A 100 5.79 20.46 -7.63
CA GLY A 100 6.83 20.69 -6.64
C GLY A 100 8.05 19.77 -6.81
N PRO A 101 8.99 19.81 -5.86
CA PRO A 101 10.24 19.03 -5.99
C PRO A 101 10.06 17.54 -5.68
N GLY A 102 8.93 17.10 -5.11
CA GLY A 102 8.78 15.77 -4.54
C GLY A 102 9.49 15.61 -3.20
N ASP A 103 9.71 14.34 -2.80
CA ASP A 103 10.46 14.00 -1.60
C ASP A 103 11.85 13.43 -1.94
N ALA A 104 12.72 13.35 -0.94
CA ALA A 104 14.03 12.70 -1.05
C ALA A 104 13.93 11.17 -1.06
N ALA A 105 12.88 10.61 -0.43
CA ALA A 105 12.57 9.18 -0.39
C ALA A 105 11.07 8.96 -0.60
N ASN A 106 10.70 7.87 -1.27
CA ASN A 106 9.28 7.60 -1.51
C ASN A 106 8.56 7.26 -0.20
N ARG A 107 7.49 8.00 0.04
CA ARG A 107 6.57 7.86 1.17
C ARG A 107 5.11 7.74 0.72
N PHE A 108 4.88 7.45 -0.56
CA PHE A 108 3.55 7.27 -1.13
C PHE A 108 3.47 5.88 -1.79
N PHE A 109 2.59 5.03 -1.29
CA PHE A 109 2.52 3.62 -1.65
C PHE A 109 1.09 3.25 -2.04
N PRO A 110 0.73 3.38 -3.31
CA PRO A 110 -0.61 3.09 -3.80
C PRO A 110 -0.80 1.63 -4.20
N VAL A 111 -2.07 1.18 -4.21
CA VAL A 111 -2.53 0.03 -4.98
C VAL A 111 -3.36 0.50 -6.17
N LEU A 112 -3.52 -0.36 -7.17
CA LEU A 112 -4.37 -0.12 -8.34
C LEU A 112 -5.85 -0.27 -7.97
N GLY A 113 -6.69 0.60 -8.57
CA GLY A 113 -8.15 0.46 -8.60
C GLY A 113 -8.66 0.31 -10.03
N ASN A 114 -9.96 0.14 -10.20
CA ASN A 114 -10.53 -0.09 -11.54
C ASN A 114 -10.38 1.12 -12.46
N HIS A 115 -10.46 2.34 -11.95
CA HIS A 115 -10.24 3.54 -12.75
C HIS A 115 -8.79 3.68 -13.24
N ASP A 116 -7.82 3.15 -12.52
CA ASP A 116 -6.41 3.10 -12.97
C ASP A 116 -6.21 2.15 -14.16
N TRP A 117 -7.12 1.16 -14.35
CA TRP A 117 -7.08 0.18 -15.43
C TRP A 117 -7.92 0.54 -16.65
N GLU A 118 -8.75 1.59 -16.61
CA GLU A 118 -9.65 1.94 -17.74
C GLU A 118 -8.93 2.31 -19.04
N VAL A 119 -7.64 2.64 -18.99
CA VAL A 119 -6.78 2.80 -20.18
C VAL A 119 -6.37 1.45 -20.81
N GLY A 120 -6.82 0.32 -20.26
CA GLY A 120 -6.49 -1.04 -20.65
C GLY A 120 -5.40 -1.64 -19.75
N TYR A 121 -4.14 -1.23 -19.87
CA TYR A 121 -3.06 -1.60 -18.95
C TYR A 121 -2.62 -0.36 -18.17
N PRO A 122 -2.35 -0.43 -16.87
CA PRO A 122 -2.16 0.73 -16.00
C PRO A 122 -0.76 1.37 -16.16
N GLU A 123 -0.27 1.52 -17.39
CA GLU A 123 1.04 2.10 -17.71
C GLU A 123 1.23 3.51 -17.12
N PRO A 124 0.22 4.42 -17.15
CA PRO A 124 0.39 5.74 -16.52
C PRO A 124 0.72 5.65 -15.03
N TYR A 125 0.03 4.78 -14.29
CA TYR A 125 0.30 4.52 -12.88
C TYR A 125 1.70 3.93 -12.66
N LEU A 126 2.06 2.87 -13.40
CA LEU A 126 3.35 2.19 -13.28
C LEU A 126 4.54 3.10 -13.63
N SER A 127 4.35 4.03 -14.56
CA SER A 127 5.36 5.01 -14.94
C SER A 127 5.46 6.18 -13.97
N TYR A 128 4.36 6.53 -13.30
CA TYR A 128 4.30 7.66 -12.39
C TYR A 128 4.92 7.37 -11.03
N PHE A 129 4.70 6.18 -10.50
CA PHE A 129 5.17 5.78 -9.18
C PHE A 129 6.42 4.89 -9.23
N GLY A 130 7.38 5.17 -8.35
CA GLY A 130 8.54 4.30 -8.11
C GLY A 130 8.23 3.22 -7.07
N LEU A 131 7.58 2.12 -7.48
CA LEU A 131 7.12 1.06 -6.59
C LEU A 131 8.01 -0.18 -6.59
N PRO A 132 8.04 -0.97 -5.50
CA PRO A 132 8.75 -2.23 -5.44
C PRO A 132 8.14 -3.30 -6.37
N GLY A 133 8.92 -4.37 -6.64
CA GLY A 133 8.45 -5.54 -7.36
C GLY A 133 8.04 -5.22 -8.80
N ASN A 134 6.85 -5.66 -9.20
CA ASN A 134 6.28 -5.37 -10.52
C ASN A 134 5.38 -4.12 -10.53
N GLY A 135 5.26 -3.43 -9.39
CA GLY A 135 4.43 -2.23 -9.22
C GLY A 135 2.93 -2.50 -9.11
N ARG A 136 2.43 -3.66 -9.54
CA ARG A 136 1.02 -4.04 -9.44
C ARG A 136 0.71 -4.68 -8.09
N TYR A 137 1.59 -5.60 -7.64
CA TYR A 137 1.54 -6.11 -6.28
C TYR A 137 2.94 -6.20 -5.69
N TYR A 138 3.07 -5.88 -4.40
CA TYR A 138 4.38 -5.78 -3.74
C TYR A 138 4.27 -5.81 -2.22
N GLN A 139 5.40 -6.06 -1.55
CA GLN A 139 5.52 -5.96 -0.09
C GLN A 139 6.27 -4.68 0.29
N LEU A 140 5.83 -4.08 1.39
CA LEU A 140 6.44 -2.92 2.01
C LEU A 140 6.56 -3.14 3.52
N ASP A 141 7.76 -3.06 4.06
CA ASP A 141 8.00 -3.18 5.51
C ASP A 141 8.28 -1.80 6.12
N ARG A 142 7.56 -1.46 7.18
CA ARG A 142 7.70 -0.19 7.90
C ARG A 142 7.53 -0.39 9.41
N GLY A 143 8.62 -0.27 10.17
CA GLY A 143 8.58 -0.48 11.61
C GLY A 143 8.02 -1.87 11.96
N PRO A 144 6.97 -1.95 12.78
CA PRO A 144 6.35 -3.22 13.18
C PRO A 144 5.37 -3.78 12.13
N LEU A 145 5.25 -3.16 10.93
CA LEU A 145 4.26 -3.47 9.90
C LEU A 145 4.90 -4.11 8.67
N SER A 146 4.23 -5.13 8.12
CA SER A 146 4.36 -5.55 6.74
C SER A 146 3.05 -5.30 6.01
N PHE A 147 3.11 -4.50 4.95
CA PHE A 147 2.01 -4.29 4.02
C PHE A 147 2.19 -5.21 2.82
N PHE A 148 1.11 -5.85 2.43
CA PHE A 148 1.00 -6.67 1.23
C PHE A 148 0.00 -5.99 0.31
N MET A 149 0.55 -5.27 -0.66
CA MET A 149 -0.19 -4.52 -1.65
C MET A 149 -0.57 -5.45 -2.79
N LEU A 150 -1.85 -5.53 -3.14
CA LEU A 150 -2.36 -6.41 -4.18
C LEU A 150 -3.10 -5.62 -5.26
N ASP A 151 -3.14 -6.20 -6.45
CA ASP A 151 -4.06 -5.78 -7.50
C ASP A 151 -5.29 -6.69 -7.51
N SER A 152 -6.46 -6.12 -7.31
CA SER A 152 -7.72 -6.85 -7.24
C SER A 152 -8.52 -6.79 -8.55
N MET A 153 -7.94 -6.23 -9.63
CA MET A 153 -8.60 -6.20 -10.93
C MET A 153 -8.73 -7.60 -11.52
N PRO A 154 -9.91 -7.97 -12.05
CA PRO A 154 -10.08 -9.27 -12.71
C PRO A 154 -9.11 -9.53 -13.88
N ASP A 155 -8.63 -8.44 -14.52
CA ASP A 155 -7.69 -8.49 -15.64
C ASP A 155 -6.21 -8.51 -15.21
N GLU A 156 -5.92 -8.63 -13.89
CA GLU A 156 -4.53 -8.77 -13.39
C GLU A 156 -3.87 -10.01 -14.02
N PRO A 157 -2.74 -9.85 -14.76
CA PRO A 157 -2.13 -10.95 -15.52
C PRO A 157 -1.69 -12.16 -14.68
N ASP A 158 -1.29 -11.93 -13.42
CA ASP A 158 -0.89 -12.97 -12.48
C ASP A 158 -2.08 -13.56 -11.69
N GLY A 159 -3.29 -13.04 -11.95
CA GLY A 159 -4.58 -13.52 -11.48
C GLY A 159 -4.97 -13.08 -10.07
N THR A 160 -6.28 -13.12 -9.82
CA THR A 160 -6.94 -12.68 -8.57
C THR A 160 -7.61 -13.82 -7.80
N ALA A 161 -7.21 -15.07 -8.02
CA ALA A 161 -7.63 -16.21 -7.20
C ALA A 161 -6.56 -16.52 -6.12
N PRO A 162 -6.93 -17.13 -4.98
CA PRO A 162 -5.95 -17.56 -3.96
C PRO A 162 -4.84 -18.46 -4.51
N GLU A 163 -5.15 -19.27 -5.54
CA GLU A 163 -4.24 -20.19 -6.21
C GLU A 163 -3.50 -19.57 -7.40
N SER A 164 -3.75 -18.31 -7.72
CA SER A 164 -3.06 -17.57 -8.78
C SER A 164 -1.58 -17.31 -8.45
N ALA A 165 -0.80 -16.78 -9.39
CA ALA A 165 0.59 -16.42 -9.11
C ALA A 165 0.67 -15.35 -8.02
N GLN A 166 -0.21 -14.33 -8.07
CA GLN A 166 -0.31 -13.29 -7.04
C GLN A 166 -0.73 -13.87 -5.68
N GLY A 167 -1.73 -14.78 -5.65
CA GLY A 167 -2.20 -15.41 -4.41
C GLY A 167 -1.13 -16.26 -3.73
N ARG A 168 -0.40 -17.07 -4.50
CA ARG A 168 0.74 -17.84 -3.98
C ARG A 168 1.88 -16.95 -3.49
N TRP A 169 2.16 -15.85 -4.19
CA TRP A 169 3.12 -14.86 -3.75
C TRP A 169 2.72 -14.26 -2.39
N LEU A 170 1.46 -13.85 -2.24
CA LEU A 170 0.96 -13.31 -0.97
C LEU A 170 1.12 -14.32 0.16
N GLN A 171 0.66 -15.55 -0.03
CA GLN A 171 0.74 -16.60 0.98
C GLN A 171 2.20 -16.83 1.43
N ALA A 172 3.13 -16.95 0.48
CA ALA A 172 4.54 -17.14 0.77
C ALA A 172 5.17 -15.93 1.49
N SER A 173 4.85 -14.71 1.04
CA SER A 173 5.35 -13.46 1.62
C SER A 173 4.85 -13.27 3.06
N MET A 174 3.56 -13.56 3.31
CA MET A 174 2.99 -13.51 4.64
C MET A 174 3.58 -14.56 5.58
N ALA A 175 3.83 -15.77 5.10
CA ALA A 175 4.48 -16.82 5.88
C ALA A 175 5.94 -16.47 6.25
N GLY A 176 6.65 -15.79 5.36
CA GLY A 176 8.03 -15.32 5.58
C GLY A 176 8.14 -14.07 6.45
N SER A 177 7.06 -13.30 6.61
CA SER A 177 7.09 -12.05 7.37
C SER A 177 7.08 -12.31 8.89
N VAL A 178 8.01 -11.65 9.59
CA VAL A 178 8.09 -11.63 11.06
C VAL A 178 7.46 -10.38 11.68
N ALA A 179 6.87 -9.52 10.86
CA ALA A 179 6.24 -8.29 11.33
C ALA A 179 5.11 -8.59 12.33
N ARG A 180 4.97 -7.71 13.33
CA ARG A 180 3.88 -7.82 14.31
C ARG A 180 2.53 -7.64 13.66
N TRP A 181 2.43 -6.71 12.70
CA TRP A 181 1.20 -6.38 12.00
C TRP A 181 1.33 -6.69 10.53
N LYS A 182 0.49 -7.60 10.03
CA LYS A 182 0.38 -7.95 8.62
C LYS A 182 -0.89 -7.33 8.07
N VAL A 183 -0.72 -6.34 7.21
CA VAL A 183 -1.80 -5.55 6.61
C VAL A 183 -1.88 -5.88 5.13
N VAL A 184 -3.04 -6.31 4.65
CA VAL A 184 -3.28 -6.53 3.22
C VAL A 184 -4.05 -5.35 2.67
N VAL A 185 -3.65 -4.83 1.51
CA VAL A 185 -4.24 -3.63 0.89
C VAL A 185 -4.55 -3.92 -0.57
N PHE A 186 -5.78 -3.65 -0.99
CA PHE A 186 -6.23 -3.74 -2.38
C PHE A 186 -7.54 -2.96 -2.55
N HIS A 187 -8.01 -2.83 -3.79
CA HIS A 187 -9.12 -1.92 -4.08
C HIS A 187 -10.50 -2.52 -3.82
N HIS A 188 -10.87 -3.64 -4.46
CA HIS A 188 -12.23 -4.19 -4.41
C HIS A 188 -12.51 -4.90 -3.07
N PRO A 189 -13.44 -4.38 -2.23
CA PRO A 189 -13.63 -4.90 -0.87
C PRO A 189 -14.20 -6.33 -0.89
N PRO A 190 -13.64 -7.26 -0.10
CA PRO A 190 -14.20 -8.61 0.02
C PRO A 190 -15.56 -8.60 0.72
N PHE A 191 -15.78 -7.65 1.59
CA PHE A 191 -17.05 -7.41 2.29
C PHE A 191 -17.35 -5.92 2.29
N SER A 192 -18.56 -5.53 1.90
CA SER A 192 -19.03 -4.15 1.88
C SER A 192 -20.53 -4.07 1.94
N SER A 193 -21.04 -3.03 2.62
CA SER A 193 -22.43 -2.58 2.61
C SER A 193 -22.67 -1.44 1.61
N GLY A 194 -21.65 -1.05 0.85
CA GLY A 194 -21.73 0.03 -0.11
C GLY A 194 -22.53 -0.31 -1.36
N LEU A 195 -22.54 0.61 -2.32
CA LEU A 195 -23.33 0.49 -3.56
C LEU A 195 -22.87 -0.69 -4.44
N HIS A 196 -21.55 -0.88 -4.56
CA HIS A 196 -20.96 -1.98 -5.34
C HIS A 196 -21.00 -3.31 -4.60
N GLY A 197 -21.04 -3.27 -3.25
CA GLY A 197 -21.12 -4.45 -2.41
C GLY A 197 -19.83 -5.26 -2.34
N SER A 198 -19.98 -6.51 -1.95
CA SER A 198 -18.85 -7.42 -1.69
C SER A 198 -18.29 -8.04 -2.95
N SER A 199 -16.96 -8.07 -3.08
CA SER A 199 -16.21 -8.68 -4.19
C SER A 199 -15.82 -10.11 -3.83
N GLY A 200 -16.67 -11.07 -4.24
CA GLY A 200 -16.50 -12.48 -3.88
C GLY A 200 -15.15 -13.09 -4.28
N TRP A 201 -14.56 -12.63 -5.39
CA TRP A 201 -13.24 -13.11 -5.86
C TRP A 201 -12.07 -12.66 -4.99
N MET A 202 -12.27 -11.65 -4.13
CA MET A 202 -11.28 -11.18 -3.15
C MET A 202 -11.52 -11.72 -1.74
N GLN A 203 -12.46 -12.62 -1.54
CA GLN A 203 -12.67 -13.30 -0.26
C GLN A 203 -11.63 -14.43 -0.07
N TRP A 204 -10.36 -14.05 0.02
CA TRP A 204 -9.26 -14.97 0.25
C TRP A 204 -9.12 -15.32 1.73
N PRO A 205 -8.44 -16.42 2.09
CA PRO A 205 -8.29 -16.84 3.48
C PRO A 205 -7.25 -16.00 4.25
N PHE A 206 -7.39 -14.67 4.23
CA PHE A 206 -6.45 -13.72 4.82
C PHE A 206 -6.17 -14.00 6.30
N ALA A 207 -7.22 -14.32 7.07
CA ALA A 207 -7.09 -14.68 8.48
C ALA A 207 -6.20 -15.91 8.69
N ALA A 208 -6.43 -16.97 7.89
CA ALA A 208 -5.64 -18.20 7.94
C ALA A 208 -4.18 -17.98 7.52
N TRP A 209 -3.92 -17.01 6.65
CA TRP A 209 -2.57 -16.61 6.24
C TRP A 209 -1.89 -15.63 7.23
N GLY A 210 -2.62 -15.18 8.26
CA GLY A 210 -2.09 -14.40 9.37
C GLY A 210 -2.23 -12.88 9.23
N ALA A 211 -3.13 -12.39 8.38
CA ALA A 211 -3.50 -10.96 8.36
C ALA A 211 -4.21 -10.57 9.66
N GLN A 212 -4.02 -9.33 10.10
CA GLN A 212 -4.79 -8.73 11.17
C GLN A 212 -5.71 -7.60 10.68
N LEU A 213 -5.37 -7.00 9.54
CA LEU A 213 -6.10 -5.89 8.95
C LEU A 213 -6.12 -6.03 7.42
N VAL A 214 -7.29 -5.81 6.83
CA VAL A 214 -7.46 -5.70 5.37
C VAL A 214 -8.04 -4.32 5.08
N LEU A 215 -7.39 -3.57 4.20
CA LEU A 215 -7.78 -2.24 3.76
C LEU A 215 -8.22 -2.29 2.31
N SER A 216 -9.35 -1.69 1.99
CA SER A 216 -9.91 -1.62 0.64
C SER A 216 -10.61 -0.29 0.39
N GLY A 217 -10.99 -0.02 -0.87
CA GLY A 217 -11.70 1.16 -1.34
C GLY A 217 -12.95 0.79 -2.13
N HIS A 218 -13.08 1.36 -3.35
CA HIS A 218 -14.09 1.07 -4.36
C HIS A 218 -15.53 1.53 -4.02
N ASP A 219 -16.03 1.16 -2.85
CA ASP A 219 -17.25 1.79 -2.35
C ASP A 219 -16.89 3.13 -1.70
N HIS A 220 -17.46 4.21 -2.24
CA HIS A 220 -17.19 5.57 -1.77
C HIS A 220 -17.90 5.85 -0.42
N SER A 221 -17.46 5.08 0.57
CA SER A 221 -17.91 5.08 1.96
C SER A 221 -16.75 4.71 2.88
N TYR A 222 -16.96 4.90 4.17
CA TYR A 222 -16.13 4.28 5.19
C TYR A 222 -16.94 3.17 5.89
N GLU A 223 -16.35 1.97 5.99
CA GLU A 223 -16.97 0.89 6.75
C GLU A 223 -15.91 0.06 7.47
N ARG A 224 -16.17 -0.27 8.75
CA ARG A 224 -15.35 -1.24 9.48
C ARG A 224 -16.16 -2.49 9.78
N ILE A 225 -15.58 -3.64 9.41
CA ILE A 225 -16.23 -4.95 9.48
C ILE A 225 -15.33 -5.88 10.30
N ALA A 226 -15.86 -6.52 11.33
CA ALA A 226 -15.18 -7.57 12.09
C ALA A 226 -15.67 -8.93 11.59
N ARG A 227 -14.78 -9.71 10.96
CA ARG A 227 -15.13 -11.01 10.39
C ARG A 227 -13.93 -11.94 10.43
N GLU A 228 -14.17 -13.23 10.64
CA GLU A 228 -13.12 -14.27 10.64
C GLU A 228 -11.95 -14.00 11.60
N GLY A 229 -12.20 -13.22 12.66
CA GLY A 229 -11.19 -12.89 13.67
C GLY A 229 -10.24 -11.76 13.28
N ILE A 230 -10.42 -11.11 12.12
CA ILE A 230 -9.65 -9.95 11.66
C ILE A 230 -10.56 -8.75 11.35
N THR A 231 -9.95 -7.60 11.15
CA THR A 231 -10.64 -6.37 10.80
C THR A 231 -10.50 -6.07 9.32
N TYR A 232 -11.63 -5.80 8.67
CA TYR A 232 -11.72 -5.28 7.30
C TYR A 232 -12.16 -3.83 7.36
N VAL A 233 -11.57 -2.99 6.51
CA VAL A 233 -11.97 -1.59 6.38
C VAL A 233 -12.13 -1.25 4.91
N VAL A 234 -13.29 -0.69 4.57
CA VAL A 234 -13.51 0.04 3.32
C VAL A 234 -13.23 1.51 3.61
N ASN A 235 -12.34 2.13 2.85
CA ASN A 235 -11.92 3.52 3.01
C ASN A 235 -11.88 4.23 1.65
N GLY A 236 -13.07 4.54 1.11
CA GLY A 236 -13.28 5.13 -0.22
C GLY A 236 -13.79 6.59 -0.19
N LEU A 237 -13.45 7.36 0.83
CA LEU A 237 -13.91 8.75 0.98
C LEU A 237 -12.82 9.80 0.74
N GLY A 238 -11.81 9.49 -0.10
CA GLY A 238 -10.64 10.35 -0.33
C GLY A 238 -10.88 11.59 -1.18
N GLY A 239 -11.96 11.63 -1.97
CA GLY A 239 -12.20 12.79 -2.83
C GLY A 239 -13.23 12.59 -3.94
N ALA A 240 -13.40 11.39 -4.46
CA ALA A 240 -14.40 11.08 -5.47
C ALA A 240 -15.84 11.16 -4.92
N PRO A 241 -16.87 11.34 -5.77
CA PRO A 241 -18.25 11.51 -5.33
C PRO A 241 -18.72 10.35 -4.45
N ARG A 242 -19.31 10.68 -3.31
CA ARG A 242 -19.79 9.70 -2.33
C ARG A 242 -21.02 8.96 -2.85
N TYR A 243 -21.13 7.67 -2.51
CA TYR A 243 -22.28 6.85 -2.88
C TYR A 243 -23.30 6.74 -1.75
N ALA A 244 -24.56 6.50 -2.13
CA ALA A 244 -25.57 6.07 -1.20
C ALA A 244 -25.20 4.68 -0.63
N PRO A 245 -25.67 4.32 0.59
CA PRO A 245 -25.53 2.96 1.08
C PRO A 245 -26.16 1.96 0.10
N GLY A 246 -25.57 0.78 -0.04
CA GLY A 246 -26.21 -0.36 -0.66
C GLY A 246 -27.42 -0.85 0.15
N GLY A 247 -27.95 -2.01 -0.15
CA GLY A 247 -29.17 -2.52 0.50
C GLY A 247 -28.98 -2.87 1.98
N SER A 248 -28.49 -4.08 2.26
CA SER A 248 -28.29 -4.61 3.63
C SER A 248 -26.86 -4.41 4.11
N ARG A 249 -26.71 -4.33 5.44
CA ARG A 249 -25.38 -4.30 6.05
C ARG A 249 -24.66 -5.64 5.85
N ALA A 250 -23.37 -5.57 5.55
CA ALA A 250 -22.51 -6.74 5.54
C ALA A 250 -22.44 -7.36 6.93
N GLU A 251 -22.36 -8.69 6.99
CA GLU A 251 -22.22 -9.40 8.26
C GLU A 251 -20.92 -8.96 8.97
N GLY A 252 -21.03 -8.60 10.24
CA GLY A 252 -19.91 -8.10 11.04
C GLY A 252 -19.66 -6.59 10.92
N SER A 253 -20.46 -5.85 10.12
CA SER A 253 -20.38 -4.38 10.02
C SER A 253 -20.55 -3.73 11.39
N GLN A 254 -19.53 -2.97 11.82
CA GLN A 254 -19.49 -2.28 13.11
C GLN A 254 -19.91 -0.81 12.96
N ILE A 255 -19.47 -0.18 11.89
CA ILE A 255 -19.78 1.20 11.52
C ILE A 255 -19.80 1.32 10.00
N PHE A 256 -20.69 2.15 9.50
CA PHE A 256 -20.73 2.60 8.10
C PHE A 256 -20.98 4.11 8.07
N TYR A 257 -20.20 4.82 7.28
CA TYR A 257 -20.28 6.26 7.17
C TYR A 257 -20.07 6.71 5.72
N ASN A 258 -20.84 7.69 5.26
CA ASN A 258 -20.72 8.28 3.92
C ASN A 258 -21.16 9.76 3.87
N GLN A 259 -21.08 10.48 5.00
CA GLN A 259 -21.59 11.85 5.06
C GLN A 259 -20.58 12.88 4.58
N LEU A 260 -19.31 12.73 4.92
CA LEU A 260 -18.22 13.63 4.52
C LEU A 260 -17.03 12.81 3.99
N HIS A 261 -16.20 13.46 3.17
CA HIS A 261 -14.90 12.90 2.79
C HIS A 261 -13.95 12.86 4.01
N GLY A 262 -12.94 12.03 3.95
CA GLY A 262 -12.00 11.85 5.05
C GLY A 262 -10.92 10.84 4.72
N ALA A 263 -10.09 10.55 5.71
CA ALA A 263 -8.98 9.60 5.61
C ALA A 263 -8.77 8.89 6.95
N MET A 264 -8.02 7.80 6.93
CA MET A 264 -7.60 7.16 8.17
C MET A 264 -6.21 7.65 8.59
N LEU A 265 -6.07 7.88 9.89
CA LEU A 265 -4.79 8.02 10.58
C LEU A 265 -4.53 6.76 11.39
N VAL A 266 -3.36 6.16 11.19
CA VAL A 266 -2.98 4.93 11.88
C VAL A 266 -1.64 5.10 12.57
N GLU A 267 -1.57 4.69 13.85
CA GLU A 267 -0.36 4.64 14.66
C GLU A 267 -0.11 3.21 15.11
N ALA A 268 1.03 2.65 14.74
CA ALA A 268 1.39 1.28 15.05
C ALA A 268 2.64 1.22 15.91
N SER A 269 2.61 0.39 16.92
CA SER A 269 3.74 0.01 17.78
C SER A 269 3.92 -1.51 17.77
N ALA A 270 4.90 -2.02 18.50
CA ALA A 270 5.09 -3.46 18.67
C ALA A 270 3.92 -4.17 19.36
N THR A 271 3.03 -3.44 20.06
CA THR A 271 1.95 -4.03 20.86
C THR A 271 0.54 -3.56 20.49
N THR A 272 0.41 -2.45 19.78
CA THR A 272 -0.88 -1.84 19.49
C THR A 272 -0.86 -1.21 18.09
N LEU A 273 -1.91 -1.43 17.32
CA LEU A 273 -2.25 -0.67 16.13
C LEU A 273 -3.51 0.12 16.46
N HIS A 274 -3.42 1.45 16.48
CA HIS A 274 -4.52 2.38 16.70
C HIS A 274 -4.89 3.05 15.40
N ALA A 275 -6.14 2.96 14.99
CA ALA A 275 -6.63 3.50 13.74
C ALA A 275 -7.87 4.37 14.00
N GLN A 276 -7.92 5.51 13.33
CA GLN A 276 -9.04 6.44 13.35
C GLN A 276 -9.44 6.80 11.92
N PHE A 277 -10.74 6.81 11.62
CA PHE A 277 -11.24 7.51 10.44
C PHE A 277 -11.67 8.91 10.85
N ILE A 278 -11.11 9.91 10.19
CA ILE A 278 -11.29 11.32 10.51
C ILE A 278 -11.87 12.01 9.27
N ALA A 279 -13.04 12.60 9.43
CA ALA A 279 -13.67 13.39 8.38
C ALA A 279 -12.86 14.67 8.07
N GLN A 280 -13.03 15.24 6.89
CA GLN A 280 -12.34 16.47 6.46
C GLN A 280 -12.54 17.68 7.37
N THR A 281 -13.56 17.66 8.24
CA THR A 281 -13.82 18.67 9.28
C THR A 281 -12.96 18.50 10.54
N GLY A 282 -12.22 17.38 10.65
CA GLY A 282 -11.47 17.01 11.85
C GLY A 282 -12.27 16.15 12.85
N GLU A 283 -13.53 15.81 12.54
CA GLU A 283 -14.35 14.93 13.37
C GLU A 283 -13.83 13.48 13.30
N VAL A 284 -13.59 12.86 14.46
CA VAL A 284 -13.27 11.44 14.56
C VAL A 284 -14.58 10.64 14.48
N VAL A 285 -14.78 9.96 13.36
CA VAL A 285 -15.99 9.17 13.08
C VAL A 285 -15.88 7.75 13.63
N ASP A 286 -14.68 7.17 13.56
CA ASP A 286 -14.39 5.84 14.10
C ASP A 286 -13.02 5.84 14.78
N ASP A 287 -12.89 5.08 15.86
CA ASP A 287 -11.66 4.88 16.64
C ASP A 287 -11.59 3.43 17.10
N PHE A 288 -10.55 2.69 16.67
CA PHE A 288 -10.39 1.31 17.10
C PHE A 288 -8.93 0.91 17.30
N ARG A 289 -8.73 -0.17 18.04
CA ARG A 289 -7.40 -0.71 18.35
C ARG A 289 -7.33 -2.21 18.14
N LEU A 290 -6.23 -2.64 17.51
CA LEU A 290 -5.81 -4.04 17.47
C LEU A 290 -4.69 -4.26 18.51
N LYS A 291 -4.66 -5.44 19.13
CA LYS A 291 -3.71 -5.82 20.19
C LYS A 291 -2.96 -7.10 19.87
#